data_c6ca4797b7095aaa0f0b6fcb3198f058
#
_entry.id   c6ca4797b7095aaa0f0b6fcb3198f058
#
_cell.length_a   1.000
_cell.length_b   1.000
_cell.length_c   1.000
_cell.angle_alpha   90.00
_cell.angle_beta   90.00
_cell.angle_gamma   90.00
#
_symmetry.space_group_name_H-M   'P 1'
#
loop_
_entity.id
_entity.type
_entity.pdbx_description
1 polymer ?
#
loop_
_entity_poly.entity_id
_entity_poly.type
_entity_poly.pdbx_seq_one_letter_code
_entity_poly.pdbx_strand_id
1 'polypeptide(L)'
;MTPVEPHLPSPARPRPADTAPPTAGHSLPPGDFAAEFARDGFLGPVRLFSPAECERIAAYLRVQDHPAPADWPKGRAVSERFLYDLATAPALLRLVTSLLGEDVVLWGAGAVVRRPGAVHPWHSDIESSHPEGRFVTAWIGIEHTSRESALQLLSRSHRLGKTVQQARAERGWRREEATAERMLAAAREADPETAMVQPEMTNGDALLFDGRLWHGSDNSRKEGRRVALLLQYAAADQAVRIPDLTRLDWPFQVYEDPLPPVILVSGSGNGGAINRLVPPPAPGAAGRPLVTTAIHRFAFPTAPPAEPWTRFPAFRGPTRTLEEMGCHASVLAAGHSPHPPHAHRDEELLIALRGGVELVIARGPDDRAPRVERLAPGGFVYYPSGHHHTLRSLGPEPAAYVMFKWRGAPAGGDPPMGTEIVRDDGEPADADGPAIRHRHLLHGPTGCLGQLRSHLTVLQPGAGYEPHLDAYDVGIVLLSGEVETLGERVDAPAAIYYAAGEAHGMRNPGTEPARYLVFEFRAPGSRGPAPRPSVPMRLAERVRRLARRLVTRVPGLGRG
;
A
#
# COMPACT_ATOMS: atom_id res chain seq x y z
N MET A 1 48.58 8.84 15.62
CA MET A 1 48.24 8.15 14.36
C MET A 1 47.12 7.18 14.68
N THR A 2 45.90 7.61 14.46
CA THR A 2 44.67 6.81 14.59
C THR A 2 44.39 6.14 13.24
N PRO A 3 43.99 4.87 13.17
CA PRO A 3 43.75 4.19 11.90
C PRO A 3 42.45 4.70 11.28
N VAL A 4 42.55 5.03 10.00
CA VAL A 4 41.40 5.39 9.13
C VAL A 4 40.70 4.09 8.76
N GLU A 5 39.45 3.92 9.16
CA GLU A 5 38.61 2.83 8.68
C GLU A 5 38.29 2.99 7.18
N PRO A 6 38.29 1.90 6.40
CA PRO A 6 37.99 1.96 4.99
C PRO A 6 36.48 2.18 4.76
N HIS A 7 36.14 3.25 4.07
CA HIS A 7 34.79 3.48 3.52
C HIS A 7 34.41 2.32 2.60
N LEU A 8 33.40 1.54 3.00
CA LEU A 8 32.71 0.63 2.11
C LEU A 8 31.97 1.46 1.04
N PRO A 9 32.12 1.16 -0.25
CA PRO A 9 31.40 1.86 -1.30
C PRO A 9 29.91 1.59 -1.17
N SER A 10 29.11 2.66 -1.25
CA SER A 10 27.64 2.59 -1.35
C SER A 10 27.28 1.70 -2.55
N PRO A 11 26.28 0.79 -2.45
CA PRO A 11 25.90 -0.05 -3.58
C PRO A 11 25.52 0.84 -4.78
N ALA A 12 26.16 0.61 -5.91
CA ALA A 12 25.93 1.33 -7.14
C ALA A 12 24.45 1.23 -7.53
N ARG A 13 23.83 2.37 -7.85
CA ARG A 13 22.46 2.38 -8.43
C ARG A 13 22.50 1.58 -9.72
N PRO A 14 21.53 0.65 -9.95
CA PRO A 14 21.46 -0.07 -11.22
C PRO A 14 21.32 0.92 -12.39
N ARG A 15 22.07 0.70 -13.46
CA ARG A 15 22.00 1.52 -14.67
C ARG A 15 20.66 1.30 -15.38
N PRO A 16 20.14 2.25 -16.16
CA PRO A 16 18.86 2.09 -16.89
C PRO A 16 18.76 0.83 -17.76
N ALA A 17 19.88 0.31 -18.25
CA ALA A 17 19.95 -0.96 -18.99
C ALA A 17 19.66 -2.19 -18.12
N ASP A 18 19.81 -2.10 -16.80
CA ASP A 18 19.55 -3.21 -15.85
C ASP A 18 18.07 -3.35 -15.49
N THR A 19 17.23 -2.40 -15.92
CA THR A 19 15.77 -2.42 -15.71
C THR A 19 14.98 -2.93 -16.93
N ALA A 20 15.66 -3.34 -17.99
CA ALA A 20 14.99 -3.98 -19.11
C ALA A 20 14.38 -5.33 -18.67
N PRO A 21 13.11 -5.61 -19.05
CA PRO A 21 12.48 -6.87 -18.68
C PRO A 21 13.22 -8.03 -19.33
N PRO A 22 13.27 -9.20 -18.67
CA PRO A 22 13.87 -10.39 -19.23
C PRO A 22 13.11 -10.81 -20.50
N THR A 23 13.84 -11.10 -21.55
CA THR A 23 13.29 -11.66 -22.80
C THR A 23 13.22 -13.18 -22.63
N ALA A 24 12.08 -13.70 -22.18
CA ALA A 24 11.88 -15.14 -22.06
C ALA A 24 12.04 -15.86 -23.42
N GLY A 25 13.25 -16.32 -23.67
CA GLY A 25 13.65 -17.03 -24.89
C GLY A 25 13.62 -18.55 -24.82
N HIS A 26 12.96 -19.13 -23.79
CA HIS A 26 12.92 -20.58 -23.66
C HIS A 26 11.83 -21.19 -24.54
N SER A 27 12.20 -22.19 -25.35
CA SER A 27 11.24 -23.01 -26.08
C SER A 27 10.46 -23.88 -25.08
N LEU A 28 9.14 -23.82 -25.18
CA LEU A 28 8.27 -24.68 -24.37
C LEU A 28 8.45 -26.15 -24.79
N PRO A 29 8.41 -27.11 -23.84
CA PRO A 29 8.42 -28.49 -24.19
C PRO A 29 7.18 -28.86 -25.05
N PRO A 30 7.27 -29.82 -25.99
CA PRO A 30 6.08 -30.26 -26.70
C PRO A 30 5.12 -30.97 -25.75
N GLY A 31 3.84 -30.66 -25.80
CA GLY A 31 2.80 -31.27 -24.96
C GLY A 31 1.42 -30.67 -25.22
N ASP A 32 0.39 -31.44 -24.87
CA ASP A 32 -0.98 -30.96 -24.85
C ASP A 32 -1.27 -30.32 -23.48
N PHE A 33 -0.82 -29.05 -23.32
CA PHE A 33 -0.94 -28.31 -22.08
C PHE A 33 -2.39 -28.10 -21.62
N ALA A 34 -3.31 -27.98 -22.59
CA ALA A 34 -4.72 -27.80 -22.28
C ALA A 34 -5.34 -29.05 -21.69
N ALA A 35 -5.01 -30.25 -22.26
CA ALA A 35 -5.50 -31.51 -21.74
C ALA A 35 -4.91 -31.84 -20.35
N GLU A 36 -3.62 -31.59 -20.13
CA GLU A 36 -2.97 -31.75 -18.83
C GLU A 36 -3.60 -30.83 -17.77
N PHE A 37 -3.73 -29.55 -18.08
CA PHE A 37 -4.35 -28.58 -17.19
C PHE A 37 -5.81 -28.92 -16.89
N ALA A 38 -6.58 -29.32 -17.90
CA ALA A 38 -7.98 -29.73 -17.73
C ALA A 38 -8.11 -30.99 -16.86
N ARG A 39 -7.15 -31.92 -16.93
CA ARG A 39 -7.13 -33.16 -16.14
C ARG A 39 -6.75 -32.89 -14.68
N ASP A 40 -5.65 -32.19 -14.45
CA ASP A 40 -4.99 -32.07 -13.13
C ASP A 40 -5.27 -30.76 -12.41
N GLY A 41 -5.68 -29.71 -13.14
CA GLY A 41 -5.91 -28.36 -12.63
C GLY A 41 -4.65 -27.50 -12.53
N PHE A 42 -3.52 -28.02 -12.98
CA PHE A 42 -2.26 -27.28 -13.03
C PHE A 42 -1.37 -27.78 -14.18
N LEU A 43 -0.39 -26.98 -14.54
CA LEU A 43 0.63 -27.23 -15.54
C LEU A 43 2.01 -26.88 -14.98
N GLY A 44 3.01 -27.70 -15.24
CA GLY A 44 4.40 -27.42 -14.87
C GLY A 44 4.97 -28.40 -13.83
N PRO A 45 6.23 -28.18 -13.38
CA PRO A 45 7.02 -26.94 -13.55
C PRO A 45 7.49 -26.70 -15.00
N VAL A 46 7.42 -25.43 -15.43
CA VAL A 46 7.91 -24.97 -16.72
C VAL A 46 8.97 -23.89 -16.51
N ARG A 47 10.16 -24.02 -17.13
CA ARG A 47 11.20 -23.01 -17.06
C ARG A 47 10.79 -21.77 -17.86
N LEU A 48 10.59 -20.63 -17.15
CA LEU A 48 10.29 -19.34 -17.77
C LEU A 48 11.48 -18.37 -17.72
N PHE A 49 12.23 -18.35 -16.62
CA PHE A 49 13.34 -17.42 -16.44
C PHE A 49 14.64 -18.15 -16.12
N SER A 50 15.74 -17.61 -16.63
CA SER A 50 17.10 -18.03 -16.28
C SER A 50 17.47 -17.57 -14.85
N PRO A 51 18.51 -18.14 -14.23
CA PRO A 51 19.01 -17.66 -12.94
C PRO A 51 19.36 -16.16 -12.93
N ALA A 52 20.00 -15.66 -13.99
CA ALA A 52 20.34 -14.23 -14.12
C ALA A 52 19.11 -13.33 -14.22
N GLU A 53 18.04 -13.80 -14.88
CA GLU A 53 16.77 -13.08 -14.91
C GLU A 53 16.09 -13.09 -13.54
N CYS A 54 16.14 -14.20 -12.82
CA CYS A 54 15.64 -14.26 -11.44
C CYS A 54 16.38 -13.30 -10.50
N GLU A 55 17.70 -13.18 -10.63
CA GLU A 55 18.48 -12.21 -9.86
C GLU A 55 18.06 -10.76 -10.15
N ARG A 56 17.82 -10.40 -11.41
CA ARG A 56 17.30 -9.08 -11.80
C ARG A 56 15.90 -8.82 -11.26
N ILE A 57 15.01 -9.82 -11.37
CA ILE A 57 13.66 -9.73 -10.81
C ILE A 57 13.71 -9.59 -9.29
N ALA A 58 14.54 -10.39 -8.60
CA ALA A 58 14.72 -10.30 -7.16
C ALA A 58 15.29 -8.94 -6.72
N ALA A 59 16.26 -8.40 -7.47
CA ALA A 59 16.81 -7.07 -7.21
C ALA A 59 15.74 -5.98 -7.37
N TYR A 60 14.93 -6.03 -8.43
CA TYR A 60 13.78 -5.15 -8.62
C TYR A 60 12.81 -5.22 -7.45
N LEU A 61 12.37 -6.42 -7.07
CA LEU A 61 11.40 -6.64 -6.00
C LEU A 61 11.92 -6.23 -4.61
N ARG A 62 13.24 -6.26 -4.36
CA ARG A 62 13.85 -5.80 -3.10
C ARG A 62 13.86 -4.29 -2.95
N VAL A 63 14.10 -3.57 -4.04
CA VAL A 63 14.12 -2.10 -4.06
C VAL A 63 12.70 -1.53 -4.05
N GLN A 64 11.75 -2.34 -4.52
CA GLN A 64 10.37 -1.98 -4.78
C GLN A 64 9.44 -2.64 -3.75
N ASP A 65 9.59 -2.30 -2.48
CA ASP A 65 8.61 -2.71 -1.45
C ASP A 65 7.35 -1.84 -1.62
N HIS A 66 6.63 -2.07 -2.74
CA HIS A 66 5.47 -1.28 -3.10
C HIS A 66 4.18 -1.95 -2.65
N PRO A 67 3.35 -1.22 -1.94
CA PRO A 67 1.97 -1.61 -1.79
C PRO A 67 1.29 -1.59 -3.17
N ALA A 68 0.41 -2.54 -3.37
CA ALA A 68 -0.48 -2.56 -4.51
C ALA A 68 -1.35 -1.29 -4.57
N PRO A 69 -1.93 -0.93 -5.73
CA PRO A 69 -2.90 0.15 -5.83
C PRO A 69 -3.97 0.09 -4.74
N ALA A 70 -4.38 1.23 -4.22
CA ALA A 70 -5.34 1.34 -3.12
C ALA A 70 -6.67 0.69 -3.38
N ASP A 71 -7.14 0.86 -4.60
CA ASP A 71 -8.39 0.32 -5.10
C ASP A 71 -8.27 -1.16 -5.54
N TRP A 72 -7.03 -1.70 -5.62
CA TRP A 72 -6.81 -3.09 -6.00
C TRP A 72 -5.46 -3.63 -5.51
N PRO A 73 -5.41 -4.35 -4.36
CA PRO A 73 -4.16 -4.84 -3.77
C PRO A 73 -3.32 -5.75 -4.67
N LYS A 74 -3.92 -6.41 -5.65
CA LYS A 74 -3.23 -7.29 -6.60
C LYS A 74 -2.86 -6.59 -7.92
N GLY A 75 -3.22 -5.32 -8.13
CA GLY A 75 -3.15 -4.63 -9.42
C GLY A 75 -1.83 -3.94 -9.76
N ARG A 76 -0.69 -4.36 -9.24
CA ARG A 76 0.59 -3.67 -9.46
C ARG A 76 1.00 -3.53 -10.93
N ALA A 77 0.64 -4.47 -11.81
CA ALA A 77 0.93 -4.37 -13.24
C ALA A 77 0.24 -3.17 -13.93
N VAL A 78 -0.81 -2.60 -13.34
CA VAL A 78 -1.48 -1.41 -13.86
C VAL A 78 -0.59 -0.16 -13.79
N SER A 79 0.27 -0.09 -12.78
CA SER A 79 1.16 1.05 -12.53
C SER A 79 2.64 0.74 -12.77
N GLU A 80 3.03 -0.55 -12.77
CA GLU A 80 4.41 -0.97 -12.86
C GLU A 80 4.69 -1.67 -14.20
N ARG A 81 5.34 -0.95 -15.10
CA ARG A 81 5.71 -1.46 -16.42
C ARG A 81 6.53 -2.75 -16.35
N PHE A 82 7.44 -2.86 -15.40
CA PHE A 82 8.27 -4.05 -15.23
C PHE A 82 7.43 -5.30 -14.95
N LEU A 83 6.44 -5.22 -14.04
CA LEU A 83 5.54 -6.35 -13.76
C LEU A 83 4.62 -6.66 -14.94
N TYR A 84 4.15 -5.64 -15.66
CA TYR A 84 3.40 -5.82 -16.89
C TYR A 84 4.22 -6.57 -17.95
N ASP A 85 5.48 -6.17 -18.17
CA ASP A 85 6.37 -6.82 -19.15
C ASP A 85 6.68 -8.26 -18.77
N LEU A 86 6.85 -8.58 -17.47
CA LEU A 86 6.97 -9.96 -17.00
C LEU A 86 5.69 -10.76 -17.25
N ALA A 87 4.52 -10.18 -16.99
CA ALA A 87 3.23 -10.82 -17.19
C ALA A 87 2.89 -11.04 -18.67
N THR A 88 3.46 -10.23 -19.56
CA THR A 88 3.26 -10.35 -21.01
C THR A 88 4.45 -10.98 -21.74
N ALA A 89 5.39 -11.58 -21.00
CA ALA A 89 6.50 -12.34 -21.59
C ALA A 89 5.97 -13.39 -22.58
N PRO A 90 6.49 -13.45 -23.83
CA PRO A 90 5.87 -14.25 -24.90
C PRO A 90 5.67 -15.74 -24.56
N ALA A 91 6.61 -16.34 -23.84
CA ALA A 91 6.50 -17.73 -23.44
C ALA A 91 5.34 -17.97 -22.44
N LEU A 92 5.21 -17.08 -21.46
CA LEU A 92 4.12 -17.15 -20.47
C LEU A 92 2.77 -16.85 -21.12
N LEU A 93 2.70 -15.82 -21.97
CA LEU A 93 1.44 -15.43 -22.61
C LEU A 93 0.92 -16.55 -23.55
N ARG A 94 1.80 -17.24 -24.28
CA ARG A 94 1.41 -18.42 -25.08
C ARG A 94 0.81 -19.54 -24.21
N LEU A 95 1.37 -19.82 -23.03
CA LEU A 95 0.80 -20.82 -22.11
C LEU A 95 -0.58 -20.36 -21.62
N VAL A 96 -0.68 -19.13 -21.17
CA VAL A 96 -1.94 -18.57 -20.64
C VAL A 96 -3.05 -18.58 -21.71
N THR A 97 -2.74 -18.16 -22.94
CA THR A 97 -3.73 -18.18 -24.04
C THR A 97 -4.13 -19.59 -24.46
N SER A 98 -3.23 -20.58 -24.37
CA SER A 98 -3.59 -21.99 -24.62
C SER A 98 -4.58 -22.55 -23.58
N LEU A 99 -4.62 -21.98 -22.37
CA LEU A 99 -5.48 -22.41 -21.27
C LEU A 99 -6.80 -21.61 -21.19
N LEU A 100 -6.78 -20.31 -21.48
CA LEU A 100 -7.92 -19.39 -21.32
C LEU A 100 -8.60 -19.02 -22.64
N GLY A 101 -7.96 -19.25 -23.78
CA GLY A 101 -8.38 -18.76 -25.08
C GLY A 101 -7.68 -17.46 -25.47
N GLU A 102 -8.10 -16.86 -26.59
CA GLU A 102 -7.41 -15.69 -27.19
C GLU A 102 -7.60 -14.40 -26.37
N ASP A 103 -8.79 -14.17 -25.85
CA ASP A 103 -9.13 -12.95 -25.13
C ASP A 103 -8.82 -13.10 -23.63
N VAL A 104 -7.73 -12.48 -23.18
CA VAL A 104 -7.20 -12.62 -21.81
C VAL A 104 -6.97 -11.28 -21.16
N VAL A 105 -7.42 -11.14 -19.92
CA VAL A 105 -7.09 -10.00 -19.04
C VAL A 105 -6.13 -10.41 -17.93
N LEU A 106 -5.18 -9.52 -17.64
CA LEU A 106 -4.32 -9.57 -16.46
C LEU A 106 -5.02 -8.79 -15.34
N TRP A 107 -5.35 -9.47 -14.25
CA TRP A 107 -6.05 -8.87 -13.12
C TRP A 107 -5.24 -8.83 -11.83
N GLY A 108 -4.16 -9.58 -11.73
CA GLY A 108 -3.30 -9.60 -10.56
C GLY A 108 -1.83 -9.74 -10.93
N ALA A 109 -0.97 -8.98 -10.26
CA ALA A 109 0.48 -9.09 -10.34
C ALA A 109 1.11 -8.62 -9.03
N GLY A 110 2.07 -9.37 -8.52
CA GLY A 110 2.77 -9.00 -7.30
C GLY A 110 3.80 -10.04 -6.86
N ALA A 111 4.54 -9.70 -5.82
CA ALA A 111 5.48 -10.61 -5.17
C ALA A 111 4.86 -11.25 -3.94
N VAL A 112 5.06 -12.54 -3.79
CA VAL A 112 4.72 -13.29 -2.58
C VAL A 112 6.00 -13.59 -1.80
N VAL A 113 6.19 -12.88 -0.70
CA VAL A 113 7.34 -13.05 0.18
C VAL A 113 6.94 -13.92 1.37
N ARG A 114 7.68 -14.99 1.62
CA ARG A 114 7.50 -15.85 2.81
C ARG A 114 8.78 -15.86 3.63
N ARG A 115 8.67 -15.46 4.89
CA ARG A 115 9.77 -15.53 5.86
C ARG A 115 9.98 -16.97 6.32
N PRO A 116 11.13 -17.30 6.91
CA PRO A 116 11.34 -18.58 7.58
C PRO A 116 10.23 -18.84 8.61
N GLY A 117 9.75 -20.06 8.70
CA GLY A 117 8.65 -20.43 9.60
C GLY A 117 7.24 -20.08 9.12
N ALA A 118 7.10 -19.38 7.99
CA ALA A 118 5.79 -18.95 7.50
C ALA A 118 5.08 -20.07 6.72
N VAL A 119 3.91 -20.46 7.21
CA VAL A 119 2.97 -21.34 6.52
C VAL A 119 1.93 -20.50 5.79
N HIS A 120 1.66 -20.79 4.52
CA HIS A 120 0.51 -20.24 3.84
C HIS A 120 -0.62 -21.26 3.88
N PRO A 121 -1.71 -20.98 4.62
CA PRO A 121 -2.80 -21.93 4.80
C PRO A 121 -3.41 -22.36 3.48
N TRP A 122 -3.97 -23.56 3.44
CA TRP A 122 -4.71 -24.07 2.31
C TRP A 122 -5.86 -23.16 1.92
N HIS A 123 -5.98 -22.88 0.62
CA HIS A 123 -6.99 -21.98 0.04
C HIS A 123 -7.18 -22.27 -1.46
N SER A 124 -8.14 -21.58 -2.05
CA SER A 124 -8.30 -21.41 -3.50
C SER A 124 -8.17 -19.93 -3.83
N ASP A 125 -7.60 -19.59 -4.98
CA ASP A 125 -7.27 -18.19 -5.39
C ASP A 125 -8.50 -17.41 -5.93
N ILE A 126 -9.69 -17.85 -5.64
CA ILE A 126 -10.92 -17.27 -6.18
C ILE A 126 -11.56 -16.23 -5.25
N GLU A 127 -10.90 -15.90 -4.13
CA GLU A 127 -11.42 -14.89 -3.19
C GLU A 127 -11.67 -13.53 -3.84
N SER A 128 -10.93 -13.22 -4.91
CA SER A 128 -11.04 -11.94 -5.62
C SER A 128 -11.75 -12.04 -6.97
N SER A 129 -12.37 -13.17 -7.29
CA SER A 129 -12.97 -13.43 -8.59
C SER A 129 -14.24 -14.27 -8.49
N HIS A 130 -14.96 -14.45 -9.61
CA HIS A 130 -16.15 -15.28 -9.64
C HIS A 130 -15.80 -16.77 -9.46
N PRO A 131 -16.46 -17.51 -8.55
CA PRO A 131 -16.09 -18.90 -8.20
C PRO A 131 -16.17 -19.90 -9.35
N GLU A 132 -16.99 -19.66 -10.35
CA GLU A 132 -17.18 -20.53 -11.51
C GLU A 132 -16.43 -20.05 -12.75
N GLY A 133 -15.65 -18.98 -12.61
CA GLY A 133 -14.92 -18.36 -13.71
C GLY A 133 -13.69 -19.13 -14.17
N ARG A 134 -13.21 -18.75 -15.37
CA ARG A 134 -11.97 -19.28 -15.93
C ARG A 134 -10.80 -18.37 -15.54
N PHE A 135 -10.04 -18.79 -14.54
CA PHE A 135 -8.92 -18.05 -13.98
C PHE A 135 -7.66 -18.93 -13.96
N VAL A 136 -6.53 -18.34 -14.30
CA VAL A 136 -5.21 -18.97 -14.24
C VAL A 136 -4.27 -18.13 -13.42
N THR A 137 -3.65 -18.75 -12.43
CA THR A 137 -2.56 -18.17 -11.65
C THR A 137 -1.23 -18.77 -12.10
N ALA A 138 -0.28 -17.92 -12.49
CA ALA A 138 1.11 -18.29 -12.71
C ALA A 138 1.93 -17.92 -11.45
N TRP A 139 2.38 -18.93 -10.72
CA TRP A 139 3.28 -18.82 -9.60
C TRP A 139 4.69 -19.14 -10.06
N ILE A 140 5.63 -18.20 -9.94
CA ILE A 140 6.99 -18.31 -10.47
C ILE A 140 7.99 -18.15 -9.34
N GLY A 141 8.80 -19.16 -9.09
CA GLY A 141 9.84 -19.10 -8.07
C GLY A 141 10.96 -18.15 -8.46
N ILE A 142 11.30 -17.18 -7.61
CA ILE A 142 12.32 -16.17 -7.90
C ILE A 142 13.54 -16.29 -6.99
N GLU A 143 13.32 -16.50 -5.70
CA GLU A 143 14.39 -16.57 -4.69
C GLU A 143 14.14 -17.74 -3.74
N HIS A 144 15.16 -18.55 -3.49
CA HIS A 144 15.13 -19.70 -2.57
C HIS A 144 14.00 -20.70 -2.84
N THR A 145 13.68 -20.91 -4.12
CA THR A 145 12.71 -21.88 -4.55
C THR A 145 13.31 -23.29 -4.53
N SER A 146 12.62 -24.21 -3.89
CA SER A 146 12.94 -25.63 -3.85
C SER A 146 11.65 -26.42 -3.68
N ARG A 147 11.72 -27.75 -3.73
CA ARG A 147 10.56 -28.60 -3.45
C ARG A 147 9.89 -28.25 -2.12
N GLU A 148 10.67 -28.11 -1.05
CA GLU A 148 10.12 -27.87 0.29
C GLU A 148 9.53 -26.47 0.46
N SER A 149 9.92 -25.50 -0.37
CA SER A 149 9.43 -24.13 -0.33
C SER A 149 8.40 -23.81 -1.43
N ALA A 150 8.19 -24.75 -2.39
CA ALA A 150 7.19 -24.61 -3.45
C ALA A 150 5.76 -24.82 -2.92
N LEU A 151 4.81 -24.66 -3.83
CA LEU A 151 3.41 -24.94 -3.53
C LEU A 151 3.16 -26.43 -3.32
N GLN A 152 2.23 -26.74 -2.43
CA GLN A 152 1.57 -28.04 -2.33
C GLN A 152 0.21 -27.91 -3.01
N LEU A 153 -0.10 -28.83 -3.92
CA LEU A 153 -1.30 -28.81 -4.75
C LEU A 153 -2.09 -30.11 -4.53
N LEU A 154 -3.42 -30.01 -4.58
CA LEU A 154 -4.26 -31.19 -4.73
C LEU A 154 -4.73 -31.31 -6.17
N SER A 155 -4.15 -32.25 -6.94
CA SER A 155 -4.56 -32.50 -8.32
C SER A 155 -6.07 -32.74 -8.40
N ARG A 156 -6.72 -32.30 -9.51
CA ARG A 156 -8.15 -32.51 -9.79
C ARG A 156 -9.13 -31.79 -8.87
N SER A 157 -8.63 -31.11 -7.79
CA SER A 157 -9.51 -30.45 -6.82
C SER A 157 -10.28 -29.23 -7.40
N HIS A 158 -9.85 -28.67 -8.53
CA HIS A 158 -10.58 -27.65 -9.29
C HIS A 158 -11.94 -28.14 -9.82
N ARG A 159 -12.16 -29.46 -9.90
CA ARG A 159 -13.41 -30.09 -10.35
C ARG A 159 -14.40 -30.38 -9.22
N LEU A 160 -14.02 -30.17 -7.97
CA LEU A 160 -14.87 -30.52 -6.82
C LEU A 160 -16.09 -29.59 -6.64
N GLY A 161 -16.20 -28.50 -7.43
CA GLY A 161 -17.33 -27.57 -7.37
C GLY A 161 -17.37 -26.74 -6.08
N LYS A 162 -16.34 -26.79 -5.26
CA LYS A 162 -16.23 -26.01 -4.01
C LYS A 162 -14.80 -25.57 -3.72
N THR A 163 -14.67 -24.45 -3.02
CA THR A 163 -13.39 -23.91 -2.58
C THR A 163 -12.89 -24.62 -1.31
N VAL A 164 -11.61 -24.46 -0.98
CA VAL A 164 -11.07 -24.86 0.33
C VAL A 164 -11.84 -24.19 1.46
N GLN A 165 -12.14 -22.90 1.31
CA GLN A 165 -12.81 -22.10 2.32
C GLN A 165 -14.23 -22.61 2.59
N GLN A 166 -14.96 -22.98 1.51
CA GLN A 166 -16.28 -23.62 1.62
C GLN A 166 -16.17 -25.00 2.29
N ALA A 167 -15.23 -25.83 1.84
CA ALA A 167 -15.02 -27.18 2.41
C ALA A 167 -14.67 -27.14 3.90
N ARG A 168 -13.93 -26.10 4.34
CA ARG A 168 -13.66 -25.84 5.76
C ARG A 168 -14.91 -25.45 6.53
N ALA A 169 -15.66 -24.48 5.97
CA ALA A 169 -16.89 -23.98 6.61
C ALA A 169 -17.91 -25.10 6.82
N GLU A 170 -18.12 -25.97 5.83
CA GLU A 170 -19.01 -27.14 5.93
C GLU A 170 -18.62 -28.12 7.03
N ARG A 171 -17.32 -28.17 7.39
CA ARG A 171 -16.76 -29.06 8.42
C ARG A 171 -16.54 -28.35 9.78
N GLY A 172 -16.82 -27.05 9.86
CA GLY A 172 -16.57 -26.26 11.06
C GLY A 172 -15.07 -26.11 11.40
N TRP A 173 -14.17 -26.27 10.42
CA TRP A 173 -12.74 -26.16 10.66
C TRP A 173 -12.27 -24.72 10.64
N ARG A 174 -11.45 -24.35 11.61
CA ARG A 174 -10.71 -23.09 11.58
C ARG A 174 -9.62 -23.14 10.50
N ARG A 175 -9.10 -22.00 10.10
CA ARG A 175 -8.11 -21.88 9.03
C ARG A 175 -6.84 -22.71 9.31
N GLU A 176 -6.39 -22.72 10.57
CA GLU A 176 -5.20 -23.43 11.01
C GLU A 176 -5.39 -24.95 11.09
N GLU A 177 -6.62 -25.40 11.11
CA GLU A 177 -6.96 -26.84 11.17
C GLU A 177 -7.01 -27.50 9.78
N ALA A 178 -6.94 -26.70 8.71
CA ALA A 178 -6.88 -27.18 7.34
C ALA A 178 -5.44 -27.66 7.01
N THR A 179 -5.01 -28.78 7.62
CA THR A 179 -3.71 -29.39 7.31
C THR A 179 -3.73 -30.09 5.95
N ALA A 180 -2.56 -30.38 5.40
CA ALA A 180 -2.42 -31.08 4.12
C ALA A 180 -3.17 -32.42 4.10
N GLU A 181 -3.06 -33.19 5.19
CA GLU A 181 -3.71 -34.51 5.34
C GLU A 181 -5.24 -34.36 5.38
N ARG A 182 -5.76 -33.40 6.15
CA ARG A 182 -7.21 -33.15 6.25
C ARG A 182 -7.78 -32.68 4.92
N MET A 183 -7.07 -31.78 4.22
CA MET A 183 -7.51 -31.29 2.92
C MET A 183 -7.50 -32.39 1.85
N LEU A 184 -6.46 -33.25 1.84
CA LEU A 184 -6.40 -34.40 0.95
C LEU A 184 -7.54 -35.38 1.25
N ALA A 185 -7.81 -35.69 2.51
CA ALA A 185 -8.91 -36.57 2.90
C ALA A 185 -10.26 -36.01 2.44
N ALA A 186 -10.50 -34.69 2.69
CA ALA A 186 -11.74 -34.04 2.28
C ALA A 186 -11.92 -33.99 0.75
N ALA A 187 -10.84 -33.85 -0.02
CA ALA A 187 -10.91 -33.85 -1.47
C ALA A 187 -11.18 -35.26 -2.01
N ARG A 188 -10.59 -36.31 -1.41
CA ARG A 188 -10.78 -37.72 -1.78
C ARG A 188 -12.18 -38.26 -1.48
N GLU A 189 -12.90 -37.67 -0.55
CA GLU A 189 -14.32 -37.99 -0.33
C GLU A 189 -15.17 -37.70 -1.59
N ALA A 190 -14.80 -36.69 -2.38
CA ALA A 190 -15.51 -36.32 -3.60
C ALA A 190 -14.87 -36.87 -4.88
N ASP A 191 -13.54 -36.94 -4.94
CA ASP A 191 -12.77 -37.54 -6.05
C ASP A 191 -11.62 -38.37 -5.48
N PRO A 192 -11.77 -39.73 -5.40
CA PRO A 192 -10.75 -40.62 -4.85
C PRO A 192 -9.40 -40.58 -5.58
N GLU A 193 -9.36 -40.11 -6.83
CA GLU A 193 -8.13 -39.99 -7.63
C GLU A 193 -7.34 -38.74 -7.32
N THR A 194 -7.86 -37.85 -6.44
CA THR A 194 -7.12 -36.67 -5.98
C THR A 194 -5.82 -37.08 -5.29
N ALA A 195 -4.73 -36.47 -5.73
CA ALA A 195 -3.40 -36.71 -5.18
C ALA A 195 -2.73 -35.44 -4.69
N MET A 196 -1.93 -35.57 -3.62
CA MET A 196 -1.04 -34.51 -3.17
C MET A 196 0.16 -34.42 -4.10
N VAL A 197 0.40 -33.24 -4.66
CA VAL A 197 1.53 -32.96 -5.55
C VAL A 197 2.38 -31.86 -4.93
N GLN A 198 3.66 -32.13 -4.81
CA GLN A 198 4.67 -31.14 -4.40
C GLN A 198 5.80 -31.20 -5.43
N PRO A 199 5.79 -30.31 -6.43
CA PRO A 199 6.70 -30.38 -7.57
C PRO A 199 8.13 -30.01 -7.19
N GLU A 200 9.10 -30.67 -7.85
CA GLU A 200 10.50 -30.24 -7.82
C GLU A 200 10.65 -28.93 -8.60
N MET A 201 11.04 -27.87 -7.92
CA MET A 201 11.17 -26.55 -8.51
C MET A 201 12.47 -25.88 -8.10
N THR A 202 12.95 -25.01 -8.98
CA THR A 202 14.07 -24.11 -8.74
C THR A 202 13.70 -22.69 -9.16
N ASN A 203 14.56 -21.69 -8.88
CA ASN A 203 14.34 -20.32 -9.33
C ASN A 203 14.16 -20.26 -10.85
N GLY A 204 13.13 -19.57 -11.31
CA GLY A 204 12.76 -19.43 -12.71
C GLY A 204 11.74 -20.44 -13.21
N ASP A 205 11.41 -21.46 -12.43
CA ASP A 205 10.33 -22.40 -12.74
C ASP A 205 8.97 -21.81 -12.36
N ALA A 206 7.98 -22.08 -13.20
CA ALA A 206 6.60 -21.65 -13.03
C ALA A 206 5.64 -22.84 -12.89
N LEU A 207 4.63 -22.67 -12.06
CA LEU A 207 3.42 -23.45 -12.02
C LEU A 207 2.26 -22.58 -12.47
N LEU A 208 1.49 -23.04 -13.46
CA LEU A 208 0.23 -22.41 -13.84
C LEU A 208 -0.90 -23.28 -13.28
N PHE A 209 -1.84 -22.72 -12.58
CA PHE A 209 -2.94 -23.49 -12.00
C PHE A 209 -4.28 -22.75 -12.06
N ASP A 210 -5.35 -23.54 -12.10
CA ASP A 210 -6.72 -23.06 -12.05
C ASP A 210 -6.98 -22.37 -10.69
N GLY A 211 -7.59 -21.20 -10.69
CA GLY A 211 -7.88 -20.44 -9.46
C GLY A 211 -8.70 -21.21 -8.43
N ARG A 212 -9.44 -22.26 -8.84
CA ARG A 212 -10.21 -23.14 -7.97
C ARG A 212 -9.37 -24.28 -7.36
N LEU A 213 -8.14 -24.52 -7.84
CA LEU A 213 -7.29 -25.60 -7.34
C LEU A 213 -6.98 -25.39 -5.86
N TRP A 214 -7.12 -26.43 -5.06
CA TRP A 214 -6.78 -26.41 -3.65
C TRP A 214 -5.27 -26.47 -3.48
N HIS A 215 -4.71 -25.44 -2.82
CA HIS A 215 -3.27 -25.35 -2.65
C HIS A 215 -2.88 -24.65 -1.36
N GLY A 216 -1.62 -24.83 -0.97
CA GLY A 216 -1.00 -24.19 0.17
C GLY A 216 0.52 -24.16 0.01
N SER A 217 1.23 -23.62 0.96
CA SER A 217 2.69 -23.71 1.01
C SER A 217 3.20 -23.73 2.44
N ASP A 218 4.23 -24.52 2.66
CA ASP A 218 4.89 -24.63 3.96
C ASP A 218 6.38 -24.24 3.83
N ASN A 219 6.76 -23.13 4.43
CA ASN A 219 8.13 -22.65 4.51
C ASN A 219 8.69 -22.81 5.95
N SER A 220 8.03 -23.61 6.80
CA SER A 220 8.36 -23.77 8.22
C SER A 220 9.74 -24.36 8.47
N ARG A 221 10.25 -25.17 7.52
CA ARG A 221 11.53 -25.89 7.61
C ARG A 221 12.68 -25.18 6.91
N LYS A 222 12.47 -23.98 6.33
CA LYS A 222 13.49 -23.23 5.59
C LYS A 222 14.01 -22.07 6.42
N GLU A 223 15.31 -21.89 6.39
CA GLU A 223 16.00 -20.77 7.06
C GLU A 223 15.97 -19.49 6.23
N GLY A 224 15.72 -19.59 4.92
CA GLY A 224 15.74 -18.47 3.98
C GLY A 224 14.39 -17.84 3.69
N ARG A 225 14.41 -16.56 3.33
CA ARG A 225 13.26 -15.85 2.77
C ARG A 225 12.99 -16.37 1.35
N ARG A 226 11.80 -16.90 1.08
CA ARG A 226 11.38 -17.27 -0.28
C ARG A 226 10.64 -16.10 -0.94
N VAL A 227 10.96 -15.85 -2.21
CA VAL A 227 10.25 -14.88 -3.05
C VAL A 227 9.68 -15.59 -4.28
N ALA A 228 8.42 -15.40 -4.55
CA ALA A 228 7.76 -15.82 -5.77
C ALA A 228 7.03 -14.64 -6.42
N LEU A 229 6.99 -14.63 -7.75
CA LEU A 229 6.15 -13.74 -8.53
C LEU A 229 4.79 -14.42 -8.75
N LEU A 230 3.72 -13.70 -8.50
CA LEU A 230 2.35 -14.14 -8.72
C LEU A 230 1.72 -13.28 -9.82
N LEU A 231 1.31 -13.92 -10.93
CA LEU A 231 0.67 -13.28 -12.06
C LEU A 231 -0.67 -13.96 -12.31
N GLN A 232 -1.76 -13.21 -12.34
CA GLN A 232 -3.11 -13.76 -12.32
C GLN A 232 -3.92 -13.26 -13.52
N TYR A 233 -4.47 -14.22 -14.25
CA TYR A 233 -5.18 -13.98 -15.51
C TYR A 233 -6.60 -14.52 -15.45
N ALA A 234 -7.47 -13.93 -16.26
CA ALA A 234 -8.81 -14.43 -16.49
C ALA A 234 -9.13 -14.38 -17.99
N ALA A 235 -10.04 -15.25 -18.44
CA ALA A 235 -10.67 -15.04 -19.73
C ALA A 235 -11.41 -13.70 -19.70
N ALA A 236 -11.39 -12.93 -20.79
CA ALA A 236 -11.90 -11.55 -20.79
C ALA A 236 -13.42 -11.47 -20.56
N ASP A 237 -14.15 -12.57 -20.80
CA ASP A 237 -15.57 -12.74 -20.51
C ASP A 237 -15.87 -13.10 -19.05
N GLN A 238 -14.86 -13.19 -18.19
CA GLN A 238 -15.03 -13.46 -16.75
C GLN A 238 -14.99 -12.16 -15.95
N ALA A 239 -15.94 -12.03 -15.04
CA ALA A 239 -15.99 -10.87 -14.16
C ALA A 239 -14.93 -10.97 -13.05
N VAL A 240 -14.06 -9.99 -12.96
CA VAL A 240 -13.11 -9.83 -11.84
C VAL A 240 -13.72 -8.90 -10.80
N ARG A 241 -13.72 -9.30 -9.54
CA ARG A 241 -14.33 -8.56 -8.42
C ARG A 241 -13.36 -8.41 -7.26
N ILE A 242 -13.52 -7.35 -6.47
CA ILE A 242 -12.74 -7.12 -5.25
C ILE A 242 -13.44 -7.83 -4.09
N PRO A 243 -12.76 -8.74 -3.37
CA PRO A 243 -13.35 -9.36 -2.18
C PRO A 243 -13.31 -8.40 -0.99
N ASP A 244 -14.18 -8.64 -0.02
CA ASP A 244 -14.03 -8.05 1.30
C ASP A 244 -12.88 -8.74 2.04
N LEU A 245 -11.71 -8.10 2.05
CA LEU A 245 -10.50 -8.61 2.69
C LEU A 245 -10.61 -8.73 4.22
N THR A 246 -11.66 -8.19 4.82
CA THR A 246 -11.93 -8.36 6.26
C THR A 246 -12.71 -9.64 6.56
N ARG A 247 -13.26 -10.29 5.52
CA ARG A 247 -14.11 -11.49 5.61
C ARG A 247 -13.69 -12.55 4.59
N LEU A 248 -12.51 -13.13 4.80
CA LEU A 248 -11.95 -14.17 3.93
C LEU A 248 -12.51 -15.58 4.19
N ASP A 249 -13.51 -15.71 5.04
CA ASP A 249 -14.23 -16.96 5.27
C ASP A 249 -15.45 -17.10 4.36
N TRP A 250 -15.86 -18.32 4.13
CA TRP A 250 -17.06 -18.64 3.35
C TRP A 250 -18.36 -18.27 4.10
N PRO A 251 -19.39 -17.72 3.43
CA PRO A 251 -19.41 -17.29 2.03
C PRO A 251 -18.66 -15.97 1.84
N PHE A 252 -17.92 -15.89 0.73
CA PHE A 252 -17.21 -14.67 0.37
C PHE A 252 -18.17 -13.53 0.08
N GLN A 253 -17.78 -12.33 0.51
CA GLN A 253 -18.41 -11.09 0.09
C GLN A 253 -17.49 -10.41 -0.92
N VAL A 254 -18.05 -9.99 -2.03
CA VAL A 254 -17.34 -9.24 -3.07
C VAL A 254 -18.04 -7.91 -3.29
N TYR A 255 -17.26 -6.91 -3.67
CA TYR A 255 -17.82 -5.61 -4.02
C TYR A 255 -18.22 -5.59 -5.49
N GLU A 256 -19.43 -5.14 -5.78
CA GLU A 256 -19.89 -4.91 -7.16
C GLU A 256 -19.30 -3.65 -7.76
N ASP A 257 -18.97 -2.65 -6.94
CA ASP A 257 -18.39 -1.38 -7.33
C ASP A 257 -17.47 -0.85 -6.19
N PRO A 258 -16.26 -0.33 -6.50
CA PRO A 258 -15.66 -0.20 -7.83
C PRO A 258 -15.13 -1.51 -8.39
N LEU A 259 -15.19 -1.66 -9.72
CA LEU A 259 -14.52 -2.77 -10.40
C LEU A 259 -12.99 -2.59 -10.34
N PRO A 260 -12.22 -3.66 -10.10
CA PRO A 260 -10.77 -3.58 -10.15
C PRO A 260 -10.29 -3.24 -11.56
N PRO A 261 -9.23 -2.42 -11.72
CA PRO A 261 -8.64 -2.18 -13.02
C PRO A 261 -7.93 -3.44 -13.51
N VAL A 262 -8.21 -3.84 -14.74
CA VAL A 262 -7.58 -4.99 -15.42
C VAL A 262 -7.03 -4.57 -16.77
N ILE A 263 -5.99 -5.27 -17.27
CA ILE A 263 -5.35 -4.97 -18.55
C ILE A 263 -5.65 -6.10 -19.52
N LEU A 264 -6.17 -5.78 -20.71
CA LEU A 264 -6.23 -6.73 -21.81
C LEU A 264 -4.82 -7.02 -22.30
N VAL A 265 -4.36 -8.28 -22.18
CA VAL A 265 -2.99 -8.71 -22.54
C VAL A 265 -2.96 -9.56 -23.80
N SER A 266 -4.09 -10.08 -24.24
CA SER A 266 -4.26 -10.80 -25.51
C SER A 266 -5.68 -10.63 -26.05
N GLY A 267 -5.86 -10.70 -27.37
CA GLY A 267 -7.15 -10.66 -28.04
C GLY A 267 -7.65 -9.27 -28.41
N SER A 268 -8.91 -9.18 -28.83
CA SER A 268 -9.53 -7.97 -29.39
C SER A 268 -10.47 -7.20 -28.45
N GLY A 269 -10.74 -7.75 -27.25
CA GLY A 269 -11.26 -6.96 -26.16
C GLY A 269 -12.77 -6.76 -26.02
N ASN A 270 -13.58 -7.80 -26.05
CA ASN A 270 -15.00 -7.70 -25.67
C ASN A 270 -15.24 -7.66 -24.12
N GLY A 271 -14.17 -7.73 -23.31
CA GLY A 271 -14.25 -7.76 -21.84
C GLY A 271 -14.62 -6.44 -21.15
N GLY A 272 -14.66 -5.31 -21.88
CA GLY A 272 -14.96 -3.99 -21.30
C GLY A 272 -16.41 -3.79 -20.83
N ALA A 273 -17.33 -4.68 -21.20
CA ALA A 273 -18.71 -4.62 -20.72
C ALA A 273 -18.87 -5.10 -19.27
N ILE A 274 -17.98 -5.99 -18.81
CA ILE A 274 -18.05 -6.65 -17.49
C ILE A 274 -16.84 -6.35 -16.60
N ASN A 275 -15.75 -5.83 -17.16
CA ASN A 275 -14.53 -5.48 -16.46
C ASN A 275 -14.13 -4.03 -16.74
N ARG A 276 -13.48 -3.39 -15.78
CA ARG A 276 -12.86 -2.07 -15.96
C ARG A 276 -11.52 -2.21 -16.66
N LEU A 277 -11.51 -2.17 -18.01
CA LEU A 277 -10.27 -2.21 -18.77
C LEU A 277 -9.50 -0.89 -18.63
N VAL A 278 -8.20 -0.99 -18.40
CA VAL A 278 -7.26 0.12 -18.39
C VAL A 278 -6.12 -0.13 -19.37
N PRO A 279 -5.50 0.91 -19.96
CA PRO A 279 -4.36 0.73 -20.84
C PRO A 279 -3.14 0.19 -20.06
N PRO A 280 -2.22 -0.52 -20.73
CA PRO A 280 -0.97 -0.93 -20.11
C PRO A 280 -0.13 0.31 -19.72
N PRO A 281 0.75 0.19 -18.68
CA PRO A 281 1.64 1.27 -18.31
C PRO A 281 2.55 1.67 -19.47
N ALA A 282 2.80 2.98 -19.65
CA ALA A 282 3.60 3.50 -20.74
C ALA A 282 5.02 2.89 -20.80
N PRO A 283 5.59 2.64 -22.00
CA PRO A 283 6.99 2.25 -22.13
C PRO A 283 7.90 3.32 -21.53
N GLY A 284 8.90 2.91 -20.76
CA GLY A 284 9.82 3.84 -20.08
C GLY A 284 9.27 4.46 -18.78
N ALA A 285 8.03 4.19 -18.40
CA ALA A 285 7.61 4.27 -17.02
C ALA A 285 8.33 3.15 -16.22
N ALA A 286 9.66 3.23 -16.13
CA ALA A 286 10.40 2.60 -15.06
C ALA A 286 9.79 3.21 -13.80
N GLY A 287 8.85 2.49 -13.19
CA GLY A 287 8.07 3.01 -12.10
C GLY A 287 9.02 3.48 -11.01
N ARG A 288 9.16 4.81 -10.87
CA ARG A 288 9.70 5.32 -9.61
C ARG A 288 8.80 4.73 -8.53
N PRO A 289 9.40 4.18 -7.46
CA PRO A 289 8.63 3.56 -6.40
C PRO A 289 7.52 4.50 -5.93
N LEU A 290 6.30 3.97 -5.81
CA LEU A 290 5.25 4.72 -5.15
C LEU A 290 5.68 4.98 -3.71
N VAL A 291 5.39 6.16 -3.22
CA VAL A 291 5.52 6.45 -1.80
C VAL A 291 4.55 5.57 -1.02
N THR A 292 5.07 4.88 -0.01
CA THR A 292 4.32 3.94 0.81
C THR A 292 3.99 4.52 2.18
N THR A 293 2.97 3.99 2.83
CA THR A 293 2.68 4.28 4.24
C THR A 293 3.92 4.03 5.10
N ALA A 294 4.35 5.04 5.85
CA ALA A 294 5.55 4.97 6.69
C ALA A 294 5.55 6.00 7.81
N ILE A 295 6.35 5.71 8.83
CA ILE A 295 6.65 6.60 9.95
C ILE A 295 8.05 7.14 9.78
N HIS A 296 8.21 8.45 9.86
CA HIS A 296 9.49 9.16 9.76
C HIS A 296 9.75 9.94 11.04
N ARG A 297 10.64 9.44 11.87
CA ARG A 297 11.07 10.06 13.12
C ARG A 297 12.19 11.04 12.86
N PHE A 298 12.12 12.25 13.44
CA PHE A 298 13.12 13.28 13.27
C PHE A 298 13.90 13.49 14.57
N ALA A 299 15.16 13.09 14.59
CA ALA A 299 16.08 13.39 15.68
C ALA A 299 16.84 14.69 15.38
N PHE A 300 16.28 15.82 15.78
CA PHE A 300 16.94 17.11 15.59
C PHE A 300 18.07 17.31 16.60
N PRO A 301 19.25 17.78 16.16
CA PRO A 301 20.34 18.09 17.08
C PRO A 301 19.92 19.15 18.11
N THR A 302 20.34 18.96 19.35
CA THR A 302 20.16 19.95 20.42
C THR A 302 21.24 21.05 20.38
N ALA A 303 22.42 20.70 19.84
CA ALA A 303 23.49 21.66 19.61
C ALA A 303 23.21 22.50 18.33
N PRO A 304 23.75 23.72 18.24
CA PRO A 304 23.67 24.50 17.00
C PRO A 304 24.22 23.66 15.83
N PRO A 305 23.51 23.66 14.67
CA PRO A 305 23.97 22.89 13.51
C PRO A 305 25.31 23.44 13.00
N ALA A 306 26.21 22.55 12.60
CA ALA A 306 27.51 22.92 12.02
C ALA A 306 27.34 23.62 10.66
N GLU A 307 26.31 23.24 9.91
CA GLU A 307 25.92 23.82 8.63
C GLU A 307 24.76 24.79 8.80
N PRO A 308 24.73 25.89 8.04
CA PRO A 308 23.62 26.87 8.09
C PRO A 308 22.24 26.25 7.83
N TRP A 309 22.20 25.14 7.08
CA TRP A 309 21.00 24.41 6.72
C TRP A 309 21.27 22.91 6.61
N THR A 310 20.58 22.12 7.42
CA THR A 310 20.69 20.65 7.41
C THR A 310 19.33 20.04 7.06
N ARG A 311 19.29 19.13 6.08
CA ARG A 311 18.09 18.40 5.64
C ARG A 311 18.07 16.98 6.17
N PHE A 312 16.85 16.55 6.53
CA PHE A 312 16.53 15.19 6.97
C PHE A 312 15.49 14.63 6.00
N PRO A 313 15.89 13.96 4.90
CA PRO A 313 14.96 13.44 3.93
C PRO A 313 14.12 12.32 4.55
N ALA A 314 12.81 12.33 4.32
CA ALA A 314 11.88 11.27 4.69
C ALA A 314 11.55 10.39 3.48
N PHE A 315 10.84 10.93 2.49
CA PHE A 315 10.49 10.22 1.28
C PHE A 315 10.37 11.16 0.08
N ARG A 316 10.42 10.59 -1.13
CA ARG A 316 10.12 11.27 -2.38
C ARG A 316 9.81 10.29 -3.49
N GLY A 317 8.66 10.42 -4.15
CA GLY A 317 8.26 9.58 -5.26
C GLY A 317 6.85 9.89 -5.76
N PRO A 318 6.38 9.20 -6.80
CA PRO A 318 4.99 9.23 -7.20
C PRO A 318 4.12 8.59 -6.13
N THR A 319 2.85 9.00 -6.08
CA THR A 319 1.81 8.29 -5.31
C THR A 319 0.77 7.73 -6.27
N ARG A 320 -0.28 7.14 -5.75
CA ARG A 320 -1.40 6.64 -6.58
C ARG A 320 -2.22 7.76 -7.19
N THR A 321 -2.16 8.93 -6.58
CA THR A 321 -3.00 10.07 -6.92
C THR A 321 -2.21 11.26 -7.45
N LEU A 322 -0.89 11.30 -7.22
CA LEU A 322 0.00 12.40 -7.57
C LEU A 322 1.23 11.92 -8.35
N GLU A 323 1.70 12.74 -9.28
CA GLU A 323 2.94 12.49 -10.05
C GLU A 323 4.18 12.47 -9.16
N GLU A 324 4.16 13.26 -8.12
CA GLU A 324 5.25 13.38 -7.14
C GLU A 324 4.70 13.83 -5.79
N MET A 325 5.15 13.20 -4.73
CA MET A 325 4.99 13.61 -3.34
C MET A 325 6.33 13.45 -2.65
N GLY A 326 6.71 14.39 -1.83
CA GLY A 326 7.93 14.32 -1.03
C GLY A 326 7.76 14.96 0.33
N CYS A 327 8.53 14.45 1.29
CA CYS A 327 8.61 15.00 2.64
C CYS A 327 10.07 15.07 3.09
N HIS A 328 10.41 16.12 3.78
CA HIS A 328 11.66 16.20 4.53
C HIS A 328 11.49 17.16 5.71
N ALA A 329 12.30 16.96 6.72
CA ALA A 329 12.50 17.97 7.75
C ALA A 329 13.78 18.76 7.47
N SER A 330 13.91 19.92 8.08
CA SER A 330 15.12 20.75 8.00
C SER A 330 15.36 21.48 9.31
N VAL A 331 16.65 21.77 9.57
CA VAL A 331 17.08 22.65 10.64
C VAL A 331 17.88 23.80 10.03
N LEU A 332 17.50 25.02 10.40
CA LEU A 332 18.21 26.25 10.03
C LEU A 332 18.96 26.80 11.25
N ALA A 333 20.22 27.16 11.07
CA ALA A 333 20.94 27.94 12.07
C ALA A 333 20.28 29.30 12.30
N ALA A 334 20.51 29.89 13.47
CA ALA A 334 19.95 31.16 13.86
C ALA A 334 20.24 32.28 12.82
N GLY A 335 19.21 32.98 12.38
CA GLY A 335 19.31 34.07 11.41
C GLY A 335 19.56 33.68 9.95
N HIS A 336 19.68 32.37 9.65
CA HIS A 336 19.96 31.87 8.29
C HIS A 336 18.70 31.56 7.49
N SER A 337 18.83 31.63 6.15
CA SER A 337 17.88 31.17 5.14
C SER A 337 18.51 30.02 4.35
N PRO A 338 17.72 29.03 3.86
CA PRO A 338 18.29 27.92 3.10
C PRO A 338 18.78 28.36 1.70
N HIS A 339 18.16 29.37 1.12
CA HIS A 339 18.41 29.92 -0.23
C HIS A 339 17.70 31.27 -0.41
N PRO A 340 18.06 32.06 -1.43
CA PRO A 340 17.28 33.24 -1.84
C PRO A 340 15.84 32.87 -2.24
N PRO A 341 14.89 33.83 -2.29
CA PRO A 341 13.55 33.59 -2.80
C PRO A 341 13.58 32.91 -4.17
N HIS A 342 12.86 31.81 -4.32
CA HIS A 342 12.80 31.02 -5.56
C HIS A 342 11.38 30.47 -5.78
N ALA A 343 11.10 30.06 -6.99
CA ALA A 343 9.85 29.39 -7.35
C ALA A 343 10.13 28.01 -7.95
N HIS A 344 9.21 27.08 -7.75
CA HIS A 344 9.27 25.74 -8.34
C HIS A 344 7.88 25.25 -8.76
N ARG A 345 7.85 24.15 -9.53
CA ARG A 345 6.61 23.58 -10.05
C ARG A 345 5.77 22.85 -9.00
N ASP A 346 6.41 22.39 -7.93
CA ASP A 346 5.72 21.69 -6.86
C ASP A 346 4.91 22.68 -6.04
N GLU A 347 3.73 22.29 -5.58
CA GLU A 347 3.02 22.94 -4.47
C GLU A 347 3.67 22.52 -3.16
N GLU A 348 3.54 23.32 -2.11
CA GLU A 348 4.29 23.11 -0.87
C GLU A 348 3.50 23.43 0.38
N LEU A 349 3.66 22.61 1.41
CA LEU A 349 3.31 22.90 2.81
C LEU A 349 4.58 22.95 3.64
N LEU A 350 4.76 24.01 4.41
CA LEU A 350 5.85 24.15 5.37
C LEU A 350 5.26 24.31 6.77
N ILE A 351 5.65 23.44 7.70
CA ILE A 351 5.15 23.38 9.08
C ILE A 351 6.29 23.67 10.04
N ALA A 352 6.19 24.74 10.84
CA ALA A 352 7.18 25.07 11.85
C ALA A 352 7.05 24.14 13.07
N LEU A 353 8.19 23.55 13.50
CA LEU A 353 8.22 22.61 14.64
C LEU A 353 8.93 23.17 15.87
N ARG A 354 10.03 23.89 15.65
CA ARG A 354 10.85 24.46 16.72
C ARG A 354 11.46 25.79 16.27
N GLY A 355 11.57 26.75 17.17
CA GLY A 355 12.00 28.11 16.83
C GLY A 355 10.97 28.83 15.95
N GLY A 356 11.09 30.14 15.82
CA GLY A 356 10.27 30.94 14.91
C GLY A 356 10.92 31.05 13.54
N VAL A 357 10.12 31.14 12.50
CA VAL A 357 10.59 31.47 11.15
C VAL A 357 9.90 32.69 10.60
N GLU A 358 10.63 33.43 9.78
CA GLU A 358 10.12 34.54 8.98
C GLU A 358 9.96 34.04 7.54
N LEU A 359 8.71 34.06 7.06
CA LEU A 359 8.37 33.73 5.70
C LEU A 359 8.55 34.93 4.81
N VAL A 360 9.27 34.81 3.71
CA VAL A 360 9.47 35.85 2.71
C VAL A 360 8.74 35.42 1.44
N ILE A 361 7.67 36.12 1.08
CA ILE A 361 6.78 35.84 -0.04
C ILE A 361 6.94 36.95 -1.07
N ALA A 362 7.56 36.60 -2.20
CA ALA A 362 7.90 37.57 -3.24
C ALA A 362 6.99 37.41 -4.46
N ARG A 363 6.75 38.47 -5.20
CA ARG A 363 6.00 38.46 -6.47
C ARG A 363 6.87 38.01 -7.66
N GLY A 364 8.18 37.98 -7.48
CA GLY A 364 9.16 37.57 -8.48
C GLY A 364 10.58 37.64 -7.94
N PRO A 365 11.61 37.26 -8.72
CA PRO A 365 12.99 37.23 -8.26
C PRO A 365 13.55 38.58 -7.86
N ASP A 366 13.04 39.66 -8.48
CA ASP A 366 13.51 41.03 -8.25
C ASP A 366 12.58 41.87 -7.34
N ASP A 367 11.69 41.21 -6.59
CA ASP A 367 10.76 41.91 -5.69
C ASP A 367 11.52 42.56 -4.54
N ARG A 368 11.58 43.90 -4.57
CA ARG A 368 12.28 44.73 -3.54
C ARG A 368 11.44 44.96 -2.28
N ALA A 369 10.16 44.59 -2.28
CA ALA A 369 9.25 44.74 -1.17
C ALA A 369 8.40 43.46 -0.98
N PRO A 370 9.04 42.31 -0.68
CA PRO A 370 8.31 41.06 -0.47
C PRO A 370 7.43 41.18 0.78
N ARG A 371 6.33 40.45 0.78
CA ARG A 371 5.52 40.27 1.99
C ARG A 371 6.30 39.42 2.98
N VAL A 372 6.40 39.88 4.21
CA VAL A 372 7.12 39.19 5.29
C VAL A 372 6.15 38.88 6.41
N GLU A 373 6.12 37.61 6.83
CA GLU A 373 5.22 37.11 7.87
C GLU A 373 5.99 36.24 8.87
N ARG A 374 5.59 36.27 10.13
CA ARG A 374 6.18 35.40 11.16
C ARG A 374 5.31 34.17 11.39
N LEU A 375 5.97 33.01 11.51
CA LEU A 375 5.34 31.75 11.79
C LEU A 375 5.99 31.11 13.03
N ALA A 376 5.16 30.87 14.05
CA ALA A 376 5.55 30.19 15.28
C ALA A 376 5.42 28.67 15.13
N PRO A 377 6.06 27.87 16.00
CA PRO A 377 5.87 26.41 16.05
C PRO A 377 4.40 26.02 16.12
N GLY A 378 4.01 24.95 15.39
CA GLY A 378 2.64 24.49 15.23
C GLY A 378 1.87 25.20 14.10
N GLY A 379 2.34 26.35 13.62
CA GLY A 379 1.80 27.01 12.43
C GLY A 379 2.35 26.41 11.14
N PHE A 380 1.65 26.68 10.03
CA PHE A 380 2.08 26.24 8.69
C PHE A 380 1.71 27.23 7.60
N VAL A 381 2.35 27.10 6.44
CA VAL A 381 2.03 27.87 5.24
C VAL A 381 1.86 26.94 4.06
N TYR A 382 0.86 27.20 3.21
CA TYR A 382 0.69 26.62 1.89
C TYR A 382 1.18 27.58 0.81
N TYR A 383 2.02 27.10 -0.10
CA TYR A 383 2.48 27.82 -1.27
C TYR A 383 1.99 27.14 -2.55
N PRO A 384 1.25 27.85 -3.42
CA PRO A 384 0.92 27.35 -4.75
C PRO A 384 2.17 27.17 -5.62
N SER A 385 2.08 26.33 -6.65
CA SER A 385 3.09 26.19 -7.69
C SER A 385 3.46 27.55 -8.31
N GLY A 386 4.76 27.78 -8.51
CA GLY A 386 5.27 28.99 -9.14
C GLY A 386 5.36 30.23 -8.24
N HIS A 387 4.94 30.18 -7.00
CA HIS A 387 5.09 31.29 -6.07
C HIS A 387 6.52 31.41 -5.55
N HIS A 388 7.07 32.64 -5.63
CA HIS A 388 8.42 32.92 -5.13
C HIS A 388 8.40 33.06 -3.62
N HIS A 389 9.18 32.24 -2.93
CA HIS A 389 9.25 32.22 -1.48
C HIS A 389 10.60 31.76 -0.95
N THR A 390 10.88 32.12 0.28
CA THR A 390 11.93 31.56 1.15
C THR A 390 11.52 31.73 2.60
N LEU A 391 12.34 31.26 3.52
CA LEU A 391 12.17 31.49 4.95
C LEU A 391 13.51 31.83 5.59
N ARG A 392 13.44 32.44 6.78
CA ARG A 392 14.61 32.74 7.62
C ARG A 392 14.31 32.34 9.07
N SER A 393 15.28 31.74 9.75
CA SER A 393 15.19 31.52 11.19
C SER A 393 15.25 32.84 11.92
N LEU A 394 14.31 33.07 12.85
CA LEU A 394 14.24 34.31 13.63
C LEU A 394 15.26 34.36 14.78
N GLY A 395 15.96 33.24 15.10
CA GLY A 395 16.98 33.16 16.13
C GLY A 395 16.72 33.94 17.42
N PRO A 396 17.43 33.70 18.52
CA PRO A 396 18.80 33.21 18.64
C PRO A 396 18.94 31.69 18.52
N GLU A 397 17.86 30.94 18.55
CA GLU A 397 17.90 29.47 18.45
C GLU A 397 17.67 28.99 17.02
N PRO A 398 18.20 27.82 16.67
CA PRO A 398 17.89 27.17 15.39
C PRO A 398 16.40 26.91 15.24
N ALA A 399 15.88 27.07 14.01
CA ALA A 399 14.53 26.71 13.66
C ALA A 399 14.48 25.32 12.99
N ALA A 400 13.47 24.53 13.33
CA ALA A 400 13.19 23.25 12.66
C ALA A 400 11.79 23.28 12.04
N TYR A 401 11.67 22.70 10.84
CA TYR A 401 10.41 22.62 10.12
C TYR A 401 10.30 21.32 9.33
N VAL A 402 9.08 20.89 9.03
CA VAL A 402 8.76 19.80 8.09
C VAL A 402 8.15 20.41 6.84
N MET A 403 8.44 19.82 5.70
CA MET A 403 7.96 20.27 4.41
C MET A 403 7.38 19.10 3.63
N PHE A 404 6.15 19.25 3.11
CA PHE A 404 5.58 18.42 2.08
C PHE A 404 5.59 19.17 0.76
N LYS A 405 6.00 18.50 -0.31
CA LYS A 405 5.96 19.01 -1.69
C LYS A 405 5.26 18.02 -2.58
N TRP A 406 4.40 18.50 -3.46
CA TRP A 406 3.70 17.64 -4.39
C TRP A 406 3.42 18.32 -5.73
N ARG A 407 3.17 17.50 -6.74
CA ARG A 407 2.62 17.92 -8.03
C ARG A 407 1.80 16.78 -8.63
N GLY A 408 0.89 17.14 -9.52
CA GLY A 408 0.01 16.24 -10.23
C GLY A 408 -0.55 16.90 -11.48
N ALA A 409 -1.45 16.19 -12.16
CA ALA A 409 -2.20 16.78 -13.26
C ALA A 409 -3.05 17.96 -12.75
N PRO A 410 -3.28 18.99 -13.58
CA PRO A 410 -4.14 20.12 -13.21
C PRO A 410 -5.52 19.65 -12.74
N ALA A 411 -5.98 20.15 -11.59
CA ALA A 411 -7.24 19.73 -11.00
C ALA A 411 -8.48 20.12 -11.82
N GLY A 412 -8.41 21.26 -12.50
CA GLY A 412 -9.58 21.88 -13.13
C GLY A 412 -10.62 22.34 -12.09
N GLY A 413 -11.67 22.98 -12.54
CA GLY A 413 -12.75 23.45 -11.65
C GLY A 413 -12.53 24.84 -11.06
N ASP A 414 -12.79 24.99 -9.75
CA ASP A 414 -12.69 26.28 -9.06
C ASP A 414 -11.27 26.86 -9.05
N PRO A 415 -11.10 28.18 -8.99
CA PRO A 415 -9.79 28.81 -8.90
C PRO A 415 -9.01 28.26 -7.70
N PRO A 416 -7.71 27.91 -7.87
CA PRO A 416 -6.89 27.40 -6.78
C PRO A 416 -6.66 28.46 -5.70
N MET A 417 -6.48 28.00 -4.46
CA MET A 417 -6.10 28.87 -3.33
C MET A 417 -4.79 29.61 -3.63
N GLY A 418 -4.66 30.80 -3.12
CA GLY A 418 -3.40 31.54 -3.02
C GLY A 418 -2.50 31.01 -1.90
N THR A 419 -1.45 31.77 -1.57
CA THR A 419 -0.63 31.50 -0.39
C THR A 419 -1.43 31.70 0.88
N GLU A 420 -1.58 30.62 1.67
CA GLU A 420 -2.35 30.60 2.92
C GLU A 420 -1.42 30.38 4.12
N ILE A 421 -1.55 31.22 5.13
CA ILE A 421 -0.76 31.14 6.37
C ILE A 421 -1.70 30.84 7.53
N VAL A 422 -1.49 29.71 8.17
CA VAL A 422 -2.26 29.25 9.32
C VAL A 422 -1.39 29.33 10.57
N ARG A 423 -1.87 30.07 11.58
CA ARG A 423 -1.19 30.18 12.87
C ARG A 423 -1.78 29.23 13.87
N ASP A 424 -0.94 28.79 14.78
CA ASP A 424 -1.41 28.00 15.91
C ASP A 424 -1.93 28.92 17.00
N ASP A 425 -3.24 29.10 17.04
CA ASP A 425 -3.91 29.98 18.01
C ASP A 425 -4.22 29.29 19.36
N GLY A 426 -3.55 28.15 19.62
CA GLY A 426 -3.75 27.37 20.85
C GLY A 426 -4.90 26.36 20.77
N GLU A 427 -5.12 25.66 21.87
CA GLU A 427 -6.19 24.68 21.99
C GLU A 427 -7.55 25.33 22.27
N PRO A 428 -8.66 24.70 21.84
CA PRO A 428 -9.97 25.01 22.38
C PRO A 428 -10.00 24.78 23.89
N ALA A 429 -10.53 25.73 24.65
CA ALA A 429 -10.42 25.86 26.10
C ALA A 429 -11.09 24.77 26.96
N ASP A 430 -11.71 23.76 26.40
CA ASP A 430 -12.48 22.76 27.14
C ASP A 430 -11.60 21.58 27.57
N ALA A 431 -11.11 21.60 28.83
CA ALA A 431 -10.38 20.49 29.44
C ALA A 431 -11.21 19.19 29.55
N ASP A 432 -12.53 19.29 29.64
CA ASP A 432 -13.49 18.19 29.75
C ASP A 432 -14.17 17.79 28.42
N GLY A 433 -13.55 18.11 27.28
CA GLY A 433 -14.06 17.86 25.95
C GLY A 433 -14.03 16.36 25.54
N PRO A 434 -14.53 16.04 24.31
CA PRO A 434 -14.53 14.68 23.80
C PRO A 434 -13.12 14.11 23.67
N ALA A 435 -12.99 12.76 23.76
CA ALA A 435 -11.73 12.04 23.72
C ALA A 435 -10.86 12.33 22.47
N ILE A 436 -11.49 12.75 21.37
CA ILE A 436 -10.85 13.20 20.13
C ILE A 436 -11.45 14.56 19.77
N ARG A 437 -10.60 15.56 19.61
CA ARG A 437 -11.01 16.91 19.22
C ARG A 437 -10.34 17.30 17.91
N HIS A 438 -11.12 17.90 17.01
CA HIS A 438 -10.66 18.38 15.71
C HIS A 438 -10.95 19.88 15.55
N ARG A 439 -9.96 20.62 15.06
CA ARG A 439 -10.13 22.01 14.63
C ARG A 439 -9.74 22.11 13.16
N HIS A 440 -10.71 22.41 12.29
CA HIS A 440 -10.43 22.66 10.88
C HIS A 440 -9.58 23.90 10.70
N LEU A 441 -8.55 23.82 9.86
CA LEU A 441 -7.56 24.86 9.68
C LEU A 441 -7.52 25.39 8.24
N LEU A 442 -7.54 24.51 7.24
CA LEU A 442 -7.45 24.87 5.83
C LEU A 442 -8.37 23.98 5.01
N HIS A 443 -8.99 24.56 3.98
CA HIS A 443 -9.86 23.83 3.08
C HIS A 443 -10.01 24.60 1.76
N GLY A 444 -9.61 23.98 0.65
CA GLY A 444 -9.80 24.56 -0.68
C GLY A 444 -9.13 23.76 -1.79
N PRO A 445 -9.46 24.09 -3.05
CA PRO A 445 -8.81 23.50 -4.22
C PRO A 445 -7.39 24.05 -4.37
N THR A 446 -6.48 23.23 -4.95
CA THR A 446 -5.14 23.68 -5.32
C THR A 446 -4.93 23.50 -6.84
N GLY A 447 -3.74 23.79 -7.34
CA GLY A 447 -3.44 23.63 -8.77
C GLY A 447 -3.61 22.18 -9.27
N CYS A 448 -3.30 21.19 -8.42
CA CYS A 448 -3.39 19.76 -8.79
C CYS A 448 -4.26 18.92 -7.84
N LEU A 449 -4.75 19.47 -6.73
CA LEU A 449 -5.71 18.79 -5.86
C LEU A 449 -7.10 19.39 -6.03
N GLY A 450 -8.11 18.54 -6.18
CA GLY A 450 -9.51 18.96 -6.08
C GLY A 450 -9.81 19.56 -4.70
N GLN A 451 -9.06 19.13 -3.66
CA GLN A 451 -9.19 19.64 -2.32
C GLN A 451 -7.95 19.32 -1.46
N LEU A 452 -7.35 20.34 -0.89
CA LEU A 452 -6.44 20.22 0.25
C LEU A 452 -7.22 20.54 1.51
N ARG A 453 -7.22 19.63 2.48
CA ARG A 453 -7.83 19.86 3.81
C ARG A 453 -6.79 19.71 4.88
N SER A 454 -6.92 20.53 5.93
CA SER A 454 -6.10 20.39 7.13
C SER A 454 -6.93 20.58 8.38
N HIS A 455 -6.57 19.82 9.41
CA HIS A 455 -7.10 20.01 10.76
C HIS A 455 -6.04 19.69 11.81
N LEU A 456 -6.14 20.35 12.95
CA LEU A 456 -5.45 20.00 14.18
C LEU A 456 -6.28 18.96 14.91
N THR A 457 -5.63 17.87 15.36
CA THR A 457 -6.24 16.86 16.23
C THR A 457 -5.55 16.85 17.58
N VAL A 458 -6.35 16.79 18.64
CA VAL A 458 -5.91 16.50 20.01
C VAL A 458 -6.53 15.17 20.42
N LEU A 459 -5.69 14.18 20.72
CA LEU A 459 -6.05 12.82 21.07
C LEU A 459 -5.73 12.61 22.54
N GLN A 460 -6.76 12.49 23.38
CA GLN A 460 -6.59 12.29 24.82
C GLN A 460 -5.96 10.91 25.13
N PRO A 461 -5.30 10.76 26.30
CA PRO A 461 -4.79 9.47 26.74
C PRO A 461 -5.82 8.34 26.63
N GLY A 462 -5.43 7.20 26.06
CA GLY A 462 -6.29 6.04 25.80
C GLY A 462 -7.32 6.21 24.68
N ALA A 463 -7.45 7.39 24.07
CA ALA A 463 -8.32 7.62 22.94
C ALA A 463 -7.70 7.14 21.63
N GLY A 464 -8.53 6.84 20.63
CA GLY A 464 -8.10 6.40 19.32
C GLY A 464 -9.27 6.16 18.38
N TYR A 465 -8.94 5.82 17.15
CA TYR A 465 -9.91 5.44 16.12
C TYR A 465 -9.47 4.14 15.43
N GLU A 466 -10.46 3.35 15.05
CA GLU A 466 -10.27 2.05 14.40
C GLU A 466 -9.65 2.22 13.01
N PRO A 467 -8.93 1.19 12.52
CA PRO A 467 -8.40 1.19 11.17
C PRO A 467 -9.49 1.44 10.12
N HIS A 468 -9.20 2.36 9.20
CA HIS A 468 -10.04 2.71 8.06
C HIS A 468 -9.18 2.95 6.82
N LEU A 469 -9.83 3.17 5.68
CA LEU A 469 -9.21 3.41 4.38
C LEU A 469 -9.61 4.79 3.87
N ASP A 470 -8.64 5.59 3.46
CA ASP A 470 -8.88 6.83 2.75
C ASP A 470 -8.56 6.68 1.26
N ALA A 471 -9.37 7.27 0.39
CA ALA A 471 -9.15 7.27 -1.07
C ALA A 471 -8.12 8.30 -1.52
N TYR A 472 -7.43 8.95 -0.60
CA TYR A 472 -6.46 10.02 -0.81
C TYR A 472 -5.28 9.85 0.14
N ASP A 473 -4.18 10.49 -0.20
CA ASP A 473 -2.98 10.47 0.61
C ASP A 473 -3.15 11.37 1.85
N VAL A 474 -2.62 10.92 3.00
CA VAL A 474 -2.68 11.67 4.26
C VAL A 474 -1.28 11.86 4.82
N GLY A 475 -0.91 13.12 5.09
CA GLY A 475 0.29 13.48 5.82
C GLY A 475 -0.06 13.92 7.24
N ILE A 476 0.59 13.36 8.24
CA ILE A 476 0.44 13.76 9.64
C ILE A 476 1.77 14.31 10.15
N VAL A 477 1.72 15.39 10.90
CA VAL A 477 2.88 15.92 11.64
C VAL A 477 2.55 15.89 13.12
N LEU A 478 3.19 14.99 13.86
CA LEU A 478 3.06 14.86 15.31
C LEU A 478 3.86 15.97 15.97
N LEU A 479 3.16 16.88 16.66
CA LEU A 479 3.72 18.09 17.28
C LEU A 479 4.13 17.85 18.75
N SER A 480 3.33 17.07 19.50
CA SER A 480 3.61 16.73 20.90
C SER A 480 2.91 15.42 21.30
N GLY A 481 3.40 14.80 22.39
CA GLY A 481 2.91 13.52 22.89
C GLY A 481 3.39 12.33 22.08
N GLU A 482 2.75 11.18 22.32
CA GLU A 482 3.02 9.93 21.61
C GLU A 482 1.73 9.34 21.04
N VAL A 483 1.88 8.60 19.94
CA VAL A 483 0.79 7.84 19.32
C VAL A 483 1.24 6.43 19.00
N GLU A 484 0.30 5.50 18.91
CA GLU A 484 0.53 4.18 18.35
C GLU A 484 -0.23 4.05 17.04
N THR A 485 0.49 3.74 15.97
CA THR A 485 -0.05 3.50 14.63
C THR A 485 0.83 2.50 13.89
N LEU A 486 0.28 1.77 12.92
CA LEU A 486 1.00 0.76 12.13
C LEU A 486 1.72 -0.30 12.98
N GLY A 487 1.26 -0.53 14.21
CA GLY A 487 1.89 -1.44 15.15
C GLY A 487 3.13 -0.90 15.87
N GLU A 488 3.41 0.40 15.75
CA GLU A 488 4.56 1.06 16.37
C GLU A 488 4.14 2.24 17.24
N ARG A 489 4.90 2.50 18.31
CA ARG A 489 4.82 3.73 19.11
C ARG A 489 5.71 4.80 18.50
N VAL A 490 5.19 6.03 18.43
CA VAL A 490 5.81 7.17 17.77
C VAL A 490 5.75 8.38 18.68
N ASP A 491 6.91 8.92 19.03
CA ASP A 491 7.05 10.16 19.80
C ASP A 491 7.20 11.35 18.86
N ALA A 492 6.74 12.50 19.32
CA ALA A 492 6.98 13.77 18.63
C ALA A 492 8.46 14.20 18.75
N PRO A 493 9.05 14.87 17.70
CA PRO A 493 8.43 15.19 16.43
C PRO A 493 8.56 14.05 15.40
N ALA A 494 7.51 13.80 14.66
CA ALA A 494 7.51 12.81 13.59
C ALA A 494 6.57 13.22 12.45
N ALA A 495 6.85 12.75 11.24
CA ALA A 495 5.89 12.74 10.14
C ALA A 495 5.40 11.31 9.92
N ILE A 496 4.10 11.15 9.74
CA ILE A 496 3.47 9.87 9.41
C ILE A 496 2.75 10.09 8.07
N TYR A 497 3.02 9.22 7.13
CA TYR A 497 2.37 9.26 5.82
C TYR A 497 1.54 8.00 5.63
N TYR A 498 0.27 8.17 5.27
CA TYR A 498 -0.62 7.10 4.87
C TYR A 498 -0.93 7.23 3.38
N ALA A 499 -0.51 6.25 2.61
CA ALA A 499 -0.81 6.19 1.18
C ALA A 499 -2.30 5.88 0.97
N ALA A 500 -2.88 6.50 -0.04
CA ALA A 500 -4.28 6.29 -0.42
C ALA A 500 -4.64 4.79 -0.49
N GLY A 501 -5.72 4.36 0.18
CA GLY A 501 -6.23 2.99 0.23
C GLY A 501 -5.47 2.03 1.13
N GLU A 502 -4.56 2.50 1.96
CA GLU A 502 -3.92 1.67 2.97
C GLU A 502 -4.62 1.82 4.31
N ALA A 503 -4.91 0.67 4.94
CA ALA A 503 -5.58 0.64 6.22
C ALA A 503 -4.72 1.27 7.32
N HIS A 504 -5.27 2.24 8.02
CA HIS A 504 -4.59 2.91 9.11
C HIS A 504 -5.54 3.31 10.23
N GLY A 505 -5.05 3.26 11.44
CA GLY A 505 -5.71 3.71 12.65
C GLY A 505 -4.68 4.27 13.62
N MET A 506 -5.13 4.94 14.64
CA MET A 506 -4.24 5.59 15.60
C MET A 506 -4.86 5.59 16.99
N ARG A 507 -4.03 5.42 18.00
CA ARG A 507 -4.42 5.61 19.41
C ARG A 507 -3.32 6.35 20.17
N ASN A 508 -3.68 6.98 21.26
CA ASN A 508 -2.73 7.55 22.21
C ASN A 508 -2.49 6.55 23.36
N PRO A 509 -1.34 5.87 23.40
CA PRO A 509 -1.00 4.94 24.47
C PRO A 509 -0.37 5.63 25.68
N GLY A 510 -0.09 6.94 25.60
CA GLY A 510 0.59 7.73 26.60
C GLY A 510 -0.31 8.22 27.73
N THR A 511 0.29 9.00 28.63
CA THR A 511 -0.40 9.64 29.76
C THR A 511 -0.76 11.10 29.50
N GLU A 512 -0.18 11.70 28.45
CA GLU A 512 -0.41 13.08 28.04
C GLU A 512 -1.16 13.14 26.71
N PRO A 513 -1.90 14.22 26.42
CA PRO A 513 -2.55 14.38 25.12
C PRO A 513 -1.54 14.40 23.95
N ALA A 514 -1.83 13.65 22.90
CA ALA A 514 -1.09 13.76 21.65
C ALA A 514 -1.72 14.80 20.74
N ARG A 515 -0.87 15.63 20.12
CA ARG A 515 -1.29 16.77 19.31
C ARG A 515 -0.62 16.69 17.94
N TYR A 516 -1.41 16.70 16.87
CA TYR A 516 -0.89 16.55 15.52
C TYR A 516 -1.72 17.28 14.46
N LEU A 517 -1.05 17.70 13.40
CA LEU A 517 -1.66 18.25 12.19
C LEU A 517 -1.92 17.14 11.20
N VAL A 518 -3.07 17.18 10.55
CA VAL A 518 -3.46 16.26 9.46
C VAL A 518 -3.62 17.08 8.18
N PHE A 519 -3.06 16.55 7.09
CA PHE A 519 -3.19 17.09 5.73
C PHE A 519 -3.72 16.01 4.82
N GLU A 520 -4.89 16.24 4.23
CA GLU A 520 -5.55 15.35 3.28
C GLU A 520 -5.31 15.87 1.85
N PHE A 521 -4.60 15.09 1.02
CA PHE A 521 -4.24 15.43 -0.36
C PHE A 521 -5.23 14.76 -1.32
N ARG A 522 -6.37 15.41 -1.58
CA ARG A 522 -7.47 14.87 -2.37
C ARG A 522 -7.32 15.24 -3.84
N ALA A 523 -6.72 14.38 -4.65
CA ALA A 523 -6.64 14.57 -6.10
C ALA A 523 -8.04 14.53 -6.77
N PRO A 524 -8.21 15.12 -7.97
CA PRO A 524 -9.46 15.03 -8.71
C PRO A 524 -9.85 13.57 -8.95
N GLY A 525 -11.13 13.24 -8.69
CA GLY A 525 -11.62 11.87 -8.85
C GLY A 525 -11.40 10.95 -7.66
N SER A 526 -10.68 11.37 -6.62
CA SER A 526 -10.58 10.64 -5.35
C SER A 526 -11.92 10.65 -4.60
N ARG A 527 -12.91 9.95 -5.13
CA ARG A 527 -14.18 9.71 -4.44
C ARG A 527 -14.00 8.45 -3.59
N GLY A 528 -13.55 8.64 -2.35
CA GLY A 528 -13.69 7.61 -1.34
C GLY A 528 -15.15 7.37 -0.99
N PRO A 529 -15.50 6.23 -0.39
CA PRO A 529 -16.79 6.07 0.27
C PRO A 529 -16.96 7.27 1.21
N ALA A 530 -18.16 7.87 1.19
CA ALA A 530 -18.50 8.93 2.14
C ALA A 530 -18.14 8.42 3.54
N PRO A 531 -17.46 9.21 4.39
CA PRO A 531 -17.14 8.79 5.74
C PRO A 531 -18.45 8.32 6.37
N ARG A 532 -18.54 7.04 6.72
CA ARG A 532 -19.65 6.57 7.54
C ARG A 532 -19.59 7.44 8.79
N PRO A 533 -20.67 8.12 9.17
CA PRO A 533 -20.68 8.90 10.38
C PRO A 533 -20.19 7.95 11.48
N SER A 534 -19.12 8.30 12.15
CA SER A 534 -18.61 7.55 13.30
C SER A 534 -19.77 7.34 14.23
N VAL A 535 -20.25 6.10 14.35
CA VAL A 535 -21.28 5.76 15.32
C VAL A 535 -20.69 6.15 16.67
N PRO A 536 -21.23 7.13 17.38
CA PRO A 536 -20.62 7.60 18.61
C PRO A 536 -20.48 6.40 19.52
N MET A 537 -19.33 6.21 20.13
CA MET A 537 -19.01 5.14 21.09
C MET A 537 -20.09 4.99 22.19
N ARG A 538 -20.92 6.01 22.38
CA ARG A 538 -22.11 6.00 23.23
C ARG A 538 -23.17 4.95 22.83
N LEU A 539 -23.24 4.52 21.56
CA LEU A 539 -24.18 3.47 21.16
C LEU A 539 -23.65 2.07 21.52
N ALA A 540 -22.36 1.83 21.35
CA ALA A 540 -21.71 0.57 21.75
C ALA A 540 -21.72 0.41 23.29
N GLU A 541 -21.49 1.49 24.04
CA GLU A 541 -21.67 1.48 25.50
C GLU A 541 -23.14 1.33 25.92
N ARG A 542 -24.09 1.94 25.24
CA ARG A 542 -25.52 1.72 25.48
C ARG A 542 -25.92 0.27 25.23
N VAL A 543 -25.44 -0.33 24.15
CA VAL A 543 -25.69 -1.76 23.85
C VAL A 543 -25.03 -2.65 24.90
N ARG A 544 -23.80 -2.38 25.33
CA ARG A 544 -23.14 -3.11 26.42
C ARG A 544 -23.84 -2.91 27.77
N ARG A 545 -24.36 -1.71 28.09
CA ARG A 545 -25.15 -1.46 29.29
C ARG A 545 -26.52 -2.12 29.22
N LEU A 546 -27.17 -2.18 28.06
CA LEU A 546 -28.42 -2.95 27.88
C LEU A 546 -28.18 -4.46 28.01
N ALA A 547 -27.13 -4.99 27.41
CA ALA A 547 -26.75 -6.40 27.54
C ALA A 547 -26.45 -6.79 29.00
N ARG A 548 -25.73 -5.95 29.77
CA ARG A 548 -25.50 -6.17 31.21
C ARG A 548 -26.78 -6.07 32.03
N ARG A 549 -27.75 -5.21 31.66
CA ARG A 549 -29.04 -5.13 32.38
C ARG A 549 -29.98 -6.29 32.06
N LEU A 550 -29.84 -6.94 30.90
CA LEU A 550 -30.60 -8.16 30.56
C LEU A 550 -30.06 -9.41 31.28
N VAL A 551 -28.75 -9.48 31.51
CA VAL A 551 -28.13 -10.61 32.25
C VAL A 551 -28.42 -10.56 33.77
N THR A 552 -28.74 -9.37 34.33
CA THR A 552 -29.05 -9.20 35.75
C THR A 552 -30.53 -9.30 36.10
N ARG A 553 -31.42 -9.62 35.14
CA ARG A 553 -32.86 -9.79 35.35
C ARG A 553 -33.34 -11.20 35.00
N VAL A 554 -32.66 -12.23 35.48
CA VAL A 554 -33.24 -13.58 35.57
C VAL A 554 -33.58 -13.78 37.04
N PRO A 555 -34.87 -13.78 37.44
CA PRO A 555 -35.26 -14.11 38.81
C PRO A 555 -35.00 -15.60 39.02
N GLY A 556 -34.44 -15.92 40.18
CA GLY A 556 -34.14 -17.28 40.58
C GLY A 556 -35.39 -18.17 40.62
N LEU A 557 -35.29 -19.37 40.09
CA LEU A 557 -36.14 -20.49 40.42
C LEU A 557 -35.71 -21.03 41.75
N GLY A 558 -36.55 -20.76 42.74
CA GLY A 558 -36.43 -21.28 44.08
C GLY A 558 -36.57 -22.81 44.11
N ARG A 559 -35.85 -23.41 45.04
CA ARG A 559 -35.95 -24.81 45.40
C ARG A 559 -37.36 -25.15 45.92
N GLY A 560 -37.90 -26.23 45.44
CA GLY A 560 -38.96 -27.03 45.96
C GLY A 560 -38.77 -28.46 45.47
#